data_3fc78e28238498d0eb016d3607d26257
#
_entry.id   3fc78e28238498d0eb016d3607d26257
#
_cell.length_a   1.000
_cell.length_b   1.000
_cell.length_c   1.000
_cell.angle_alpha   90.00
_cell.angle_beta   90.00
_cell.angle_gamma   90.00
#
_symmetry.space_group_name_H-M   'P 1'
#
loop_
_entity.id
_entity.type
_entity.pdbx_description
1 polymer ?
#
loop_
_entity_poly.entity_id
_entity_poly.type
_entity_poly.pdbx_seq_one_letter_code
_entity_poly.pdbx_strand_id
1 'polypeptide(L)'
;SRQIVIYGARIVANEVANCLMGDPYRLTVDAFLVSEKQGNPDTLMGIPVITVAEGKEVYRDGLVLVAVLERYFEEIMETLLTEGFSNIVPLTFESDLWSDIRGNYYRDLCLKQGKKYLTLEEELEKLPDTLQAAGSAVYMAKCHVDRALREDVSVYEWETPIQVGAALTDNKICEIRDDTGENISVKNREYCELTALYWIWKNDIRSRYAGLCHYRR
;
A
#
# COMPACT_ATOMS: atom_id res chain seq x y z
N SER A 1 -10.41 5.35 -30.15
CA SER A 1 -9.96 4.75 -28.88
C SER A 1 -10.99 5.05 -27.80
N ARG A 2 -11.15 4.19 -26.85
CA ARG A 2 -12.05 4.39 -25.71
C ARG A 2 -11.41 5.46 -24.81
N GLN A 3 -12.18 6.47 -24.41
CA GLN A 3 -11.72 7.49 -23.48
C GLN A 3 -11.44 6.88 -22.11
N ILE A 4 -10.36 7.30 -21.45
CA ILE A 4 -9.94 6.83 -20.13
C ILE A 4 -9.88 8.02 -19.21
N VAL A 5 -10.65 7.96 -18.14
CA VAL A 5 -10.61 8.95 -17.05
C VAL A 5 -10.29 8.26 -15.72
N ILE A 6 -9.62 8.98 -14.83
CA ILE A 6 -9.24 8.47 -13.53
C ILE A 6 -10.01 9.25 -12.47
N TYR A 7 -10.79 8.55 -11.63
CA TYR A 7 -11.40 9.19 -10.47
C TYR A 7 -10.38 9.27 -9.32
N GLY A 8 -10.13 10.50 -8.88
CA GLY A 8 -9.14 10.90 -7.88
C GLY A 8 -8.16 11.93 -8.47
N ALA A 9 -7.56 12.77 -7.62
CA ALA A 9 -6.56 13.76 -8.03
C ALA A 9 -5.42 13.86 -7.00
N ARG A 10 -5.10 12.77 -6.34
CA ARG A 10 -4.06 12.67 -5.32
C ARG A 10 -3.02 11.61 -5.71
N ILE A 11 -2.21 11.20 -4.74
CA ILE A 11 -1.04 10.34 -4.95
C ILE A 11 -1.37 9.03 -5.68
N VAL A 12 -2.48 8.38 -5.33
CA VAL A 12 -2.89 7.10 -5.97
C VAL A 12 -3.23 7.33 -7.44
N ALA A 13 -4.05 8.35 -7.74
CA ALA A 13 -4.42 8.68 -9.11
C ALA A 13 -3.21 9.08 -9.96
N ASN A 14 -2.26 9.80 -9.37
CA ASN A 14 -1.01 10.17 -10.03
C ASN A 14 -0.17 8.93 -10.37
N GLU A 15 -0.07 7.96 -9.46
CA GLU A 15 0.65 6.70 -9.70
C GLU A 15 -0.01 5.90 -10.83
N VAL A 16 -1.34 5.75 -10.79
CA VAL A 16 -2.11 5.06 -11.85
C VAL A 16 -1.87 5.72 -13.21
N ALA A 17 -1.97 7.04 -13.28
CA ALA A 17 -1.73 7.78 -14.52
C ALA A 17 -0.30 7.57 -15.03
N ASN A 18 0.72 7.64 -14.17
CA ASN A 18 2.11 7.37 -14.55
C ASN A 18 2.28 5.98 -15.13
N CYS A 19 1.70 4.95 -14.52
CA CYS A 19 1.80 3.58 -15.01
C CYS A 19 1.11 3.41 -16.36
N LEU A 20 -0.07 4.01 -16.56
CA LEU A 20 -0.83 3.87 -17.81
C LEU A 20 -0.22 4.66 -18.97
N MET A 21 0.29 5.85 -18.70
CA MET A 21 0.89 6.71 -19.71
C MET A 21 2.32 6.31 -20.08
N GLY A 22 2.99 5.65 -19.17
CA GLY A 22 4.33 5.11 -19.37
C GLY A 22 4.34 3.81 -20.17
N ASP A 23 5.57 3.35 -20.48
CA ASP A 23 5.76 2.02 -21.07
C ASP A 23 5.43 0.91 -20.05
N PRO A 24 4.88 -0.21 -20.49
CA PRO A 24 4.65 -0.60 -21.88
C PRO A 24 3.31 -0.12 -22.46
N TYR A 25 2.47 0.54 -21.67
CA TYR A 25 1.07 0.80 -22.02
C TYR A 25 0.88 1.99 -22.96
N ARG A 26 1.54 3.12 -22.70
CA ARG A 26 1.46 4.39 -23.49
C ARG A 26 0.02 4.83 -23.76
N LEU A 27 -0.87 4.65 -22.82
CA LEU A 27 -2.26 5.05 -22.93
C LEU A 27 -2.42 6.55 -22.67
N THR A 28 -3.46 7.13 -23.24
CA THR A 28 -3.83 8.53 -22.96
C THR A 28 -4.85 8.54 -21.83
N VAL A 29 -4.62 9.36 -20.80
CA VAL A 29 -5.61 9.70 -19.78
C VAL A 29 -6.22 11.04 -20.17
N ASP A 30 -7.53 11.09 -20.36
CA ASP A 30 -8.24 12.25 -20.88
C ASP A 30 -8.56 13.29 -19.79
N ALA A 31 -8.90 12.86 -18.58
CA ALA A 31 -9.18 13.71 -17.45
C ALA A 31 -9.04 12.97 -16.11
N PHE A 32 -8.88 13.75 -15.04
CA PHE A 32 -9.12 13.30 -13.68
C PHE A 32 -10.48 13.79 -13.21
N LEU A 33 -11.27 12.90 -12.58
CA LEU A 33 -12.57 13.22 -12.01
C LEU A 33 -12.48 13.38 -10.50
N VAL A 34 -13.19 14.36 -9.96
CA VAL A 34 -13.33 14.60 -8.52
C VAL A 34 -14.78 14.92 -8.18
N SER A 35 -15.20 14.69 -6.94
CA SER A 35 -16.55 15.09 -6.49
C SER A 35 -16.73 16.60 -6.52
N GLU A 36 -15.71 17.33 -6.09
CA GLU A 36 -15.71 18.79 -6.01
C GLU A 36 -14.34 19.37 -6.35
N LYS A 37 -14.31 20.60 -6.86
CA LYS A 37 -13.08 21.31 -7.20
C LYS A 37 -12.28 21.77 -5.98
N GLN A 38 -12.99 22.10 -4.90
CA GLN A 38 -12.33 22.63 -3.70
C GLN A 38 -11.26 21.69 -3.15
N GLY A 39 -10.07 22.23 -2.94
CA GLY A 39 -8.92 21.48 -2.43
C GLY A 39 -8.25 20.54 -3.45
N ASN A 40 -8.67 20.54 -4.72
CA ASN A 40 -8.03 19.83 -5.81
C ASN A 40 -7.35 20.78 -6.77
N PRO A 41 -6.25 20.39 -7.46
CA PRO A 41 -5.60 21.22 -8.47
C PRO A 41 -6.46 21.32 -9.73
N ASP A 42 -6.23 22.34 -10.55
CA ASP A 42 -6.92 22.45 -11.86
C ASP A 42 -6.41 21.45 -12.87
N THR A 43 -5.15 21.06 -12.75
CA THR A 43 -4.51 20.04 -13.58
C THR A 43 -3.62 19.14 -12.73
N LEU A 44 -3.51 17.87 -13.11
CA LEU A 44 -2.54 16.91 -12.57
C LEU A 44 -1.76 16.34 -13.76
N MET A 45 -0.44 16.43 -13.76
CA MET A 45 0.43 16.00 -14.87
C MET A 45 0.10 16.69 -16.21
N GLY A 46 -0.44 17.90 -16.17
CA GLY A 46 -0.91 18.63 -17.37
C GLY A 46 -2.28 18.17 -17.89
N ILE A 47 -2.92 17.19 -17.25
CA ILE A 47 -4.24 16.69 -17.59
C ILE A 47 -5.28 17.41 -16.74
N PRO A 48 -6.44 17.82 -17.31
CA PRO A 48 -7.46 18.55 -16.56
C PRO A 48 -8.05 17.71 -15.41
N VAL A 49 -8.27 18.39 -14.29
CA VAL A 49 -9.06 17.85 -13.16
C VAL A 49 -10.42 18.52 -13.22
N ILE A 50 -11.46 17.74 -13.40
CA ILE A 50 -12.85 18.21 -13.55
C ILE A 50 -13.77 17.50 -12.56
N THR A 51 -14.94 18.06 -12.29
CA THR A 51 -15.92 17.41 -11.44
C THR A 51 -16.61 16.25 -12.17
N VAL A 52 -17.18 15.31 -11.40
CA VAL A 52 -18.01 14.23 -11.96
C VAL A 52 -19.17 14.80 -12.79
N ALA A 53 -19.77 15.91 -12.34
CA ALA A 53 -20.85 16.57 -13.08
C ALA A 53 -20.42 17.13 -14.45
N GLU A 54 -19.23 17.71 -14.53
CA GLU A 54 -18.62 18.15 -15.82
C GLU A 54 -18.23 16.94 -16.67
N GLY A 55 -17.65 15.91 -16.03
CA GLY A 55 -17.15 14.71 -16.72
C GLY A 55 -18.24 13.87 -17.35
N LYS A 56 -19.43 13.80 -16.76
CA LYS A 56 -20.53 13.00 -17.29
C LYS A 56 -21.02 13.47 -18.66
N GLU A 57 -20.88 14.73 -18.97
CA GLU A 57 -21.30 15.28 -20.27
C GLU A 57 -20.39 14.82 -21.42
N VAL A 58 -19.13 14.45 -21.09
CA VAL A 58 -18.11 14.13 -22.09
C VAL A 58 -17.68 12.66 -22.03
N TYR A 59 -17.61 12.08 -20.83
CA TYR A 59 -16.95 10.81 -20.57
C TYR A 59 -17.88 9.71 -20.02
N ARG A 60 -19.21 9.87 -20.11
CA ARG A 60 -20.19 8.90 -19.59
C ARG A 60 -19.94 7.48 -20.06
N ASP A 61 -19.60 7.30 -21.35
CA ASP A 61 -19.35 6.01 -21.98
C ASP A 61 -17.87 5.60 -21.93
N GLY A 62 -17.02 6.45 -21.35
CA GLY A 62 -15.60 6.20 -21.15
C GLY A 62 -15.33 5.12 -20.11
N LEU A 63 -14.07 4.73 -19.99
CA LEU A 63 -13.59 3.89 -18.90
C LEU A 63 -13.21 4.78 -17.71
N VAL A 64 -13.84 4.57 -16.58
CA VAL A 64 -13.51 5.26 -15.31
C VAL A 64 -12.72 4.32 -14.43
N LEU A 65 -11.46 4.66 -14.16
CA LEU A 65 -10.60 3.96 -13.22
C LEU A 65 -10.68 4.66 -11.86
N VAL A 66 -11.19 4.00 -10.83
CA VAL A 66 -11.30 4.59 -9.49
C VAL A 66 -10.00 4.36 -8.73
N ALA A 67 -9.22 5.44 -8.54
CA ALA A 67 -7.87 5.44 -7.98
C ALA A 67 -7.79 6.27 -6.70
N VAL A 68 -8.40 5.78 -5.63
CA VAL A 68 -8.46 6.42 -4.31
C VAL A 68 -8.17 5.40 -3.21
N LEU A 69 -8.15 5.83 -1.96
CA LEU A 69 -8.05 4.92 -0.82
C LEU A 69 -9.35 4.09 -0.67
N GLU A 70 -9.23 2.81 -0.39
CA GLU A 70 -10.33 1.83 -0.34
C GLU A 70 -11.53 2.26 0.50
N ARG A 71 -11.29 2.93 1.60
CA ARG A 71 -12.37 3.44 2.49
C ARG A 71 -13.38 4.35 1.81
N TYR A 72 -13.07 4.87 0.61
CA TYR A 72 -13.95 5.77 -0.14
C TYR A 72 -14.61 5.09 -1.35
N PHE A 73 -14.29 3.81 -1.62
CA PHE A 73 -14.79 3.14 -2.84
C PHE A 73 -16.31 3.06 -2.91
N GLU A 74 -16.97 2.61 -1.84
CA GLU A 74 -18.42 2.40 -1.85
C GLU A 74 -19.17 3.69 -2.20
N GLU A 75 -18.85 4.78 -1.53
CA GLU A 75 -19.47 6.09 -1.76
C GLU A 75 -19.22 6.61 -3.18
N ILE A 76 -18.00 6.45 -3.67
CA ILE A 76 -17.60 6.92 -5.01
C ILE A 76 -18.27 6.08 -6.09
N MET A 77 -18.31 4.77 -5.95
CA MET A 77 -18.98 3.87 -6.89
C MET A 77 -20.46 4.19 -6.99
N GLU A 78 -21.15 4.40 -5.87
CA GLU A 78 -22.55 4.81 -5.83
C GLU A 78 -22.77 6.15 -6.54
N THR A 79 -21.91 7.13 -6.27
CA THR A 79 -21.94 8.45 -6.93
C THR A 79 -21.80 8.32 -8.44
N LEU A 80 -20.78 7.60 -8.93
CA LEU A 80 -20.53 7.44 -10.36
C LEU A 80 -21.67 6.71 -11.07
N LEU A 81 -22.23 5.66 -10.46
CA LEU A 81 -23.38 4.94 -11.00
C LEU A 81 -24.62 5.84 -11.07
N THR A 82 -24.88 6.64 -10.03
CA THR A 82 -26.00 7.58 -9.97
C THR A 82 -25.89 8.67 -11.04
N GLU A 83 -24.67 9.12 -11.33
CA GLU A 83 -24.37 10.10 -12.38
C GLU A 83 -24.36 9.47 -13.80
N GLY A 84 -24.60 8.17 -13.91
CA GLY A 84 -24.84 7.45 -15.16
C GLY A 84 -23.59 6.91 -15.84
N PHE A 85 -22.44 6.84 -15.15
CA PHE A 85 -21.28 6.10 -15.67
C PHE A 85 -21.52 4.60 -15.57
N SER A 86 -21.16 3.86 -16.61
CA SER A 86 -21.44 2.41 -16.71
C SER A 86 -20.17 1.55 -16.74
N ASN A 87 -19.04 2.13 -17.12
CA ASN A 87 -17.78 1.41 -17.27
C ASN A 87 -16.80 1.84 -16.17
N ILE A 88 -17.03 1.35 -14.96
CA ILE A 88 -16.26 1.75 -13.77
C ILE A 88 -15.43 0.56 -13.31
N VAL A 89 -14.14 0.77 -13.09
CA VAL A 89 -13.20 -0.25 -12.62
C VAL A 89 -12.48 0.28 -11.38
N PRO A 90 -12.72 -0.30 -10.20
CA PRO A 90 -11.97 0.04 -9.00
C PRO A 90 -10.56 -0.54 -9.09
N LEU A 91 -9.56 0.29 -8.77
CA LEU A 91 -8.16 -0.13 -8.65
C LEU A 91 -7.78 -0.20 -7.18
N THR A 92 -8.11 -1.30 -6.54
CA THR A 92 -7.74 -1.57 -5.13
C THR A 92 -6.33 -2.14 -5.04
N PHE A 93 -5.73 -2.11 -3.85
CA PHE A 93 -4.45 -2.77 -3.62
C PHE A 93 -4.51 -4.29 -3.82
N GLU A 94 -5.67 -4.90 -3.64
CA GLU A 94 -5.94 -6.33 -3.86
C GLU A 94 -6.32 -6.66 -5.31
N SER A 95 -6.48 -5.65 -6.16
CA SER A 95 -6.84 -5.83 -7.56
C SER A 95 -5.68 -6.44 -8.35
N ASP A 96 -5.89 -7.63 -8.91
CA ASP A 96 -4.94 -8.28 -9.82
C ASP A 96 -4.61 -7.35 -11.00
N LEU A 97 -5.63 -6.67 -11.54
CA LEU A 97 -5.44 -5.71 -12.63
C LEU A 97 -4.47 -4.58 -12.25
N TRP A 98 -4.61 -4.01 -11.05
CA TRP A 98 -3.71 -2.95 -10.59
C TRP A 98 -2.30 -3.49 -10.33
N SER A 99 -2.21 -4.67 -9.73
CA SER A 99 -0.94 -5.35 -9.51
C SER A 99 -0.19 -5.60 -10.82
N ASP A 100 -0.90 -6.09 -11.85
CA ASP A 100 -0.34 -6.33 -13.18
C ASP A 100 0.11 -5.04 -13.88
N ILE A 101 -0.72 -4.00 -13.86
CA ILE A 101 -0.38 -2.70 -14.47
C ILE A 101 0.88 -2.15 -13.85
N ARG A 102 0.94 -2.10 -12.53
CA ARG A 102 2.07 -1.59 -11.78
C ARG A 102 3.32 -2.45 -11.96
N GLY A 103 3.18 -3.76 -11.87
CA GLY A 103 4.27 -4.72 -12.05
C GLY A 103 4.92 -4.61 -13.43
N ASN A 104 4.12 -4.53 -14.49
CA ASN A 104 4.61 -4.40 -15.85
C ASN A 104 5.32 -3.05 -16.09
N TYR A 105 4.76 -1.96 -15.54
CA TYR A 105 5.39 -0.64 -15.60
C TYR A 105 6.79 -0.63 -14.95
N TYR A 106 6.90 -1.13 -13.71
CA TYR A 106 8.19 -1.15 -13.00
C TYR A 106 9.17 -2.14 -13.61
N ARG A 107 8.70 -3.27 -14.16
CA ARG A 107 9.55 -4.20 -14.91
C ARG A 107 10.19 -3.53 -16.13
N ASP A 108 9.39 -2.81 -16.92
CA ASP A 108 9.87 -2.08 -18.09
C ASP A 108 10.86 -0.98 -17.68
N LEU A 109 10.54 -0.22 -16.63
CA LEU A 109 11.41 0.81 -16.10
C LEU A 109 12.77 0.25 -15.64
N CYS A 110 12.78 -0.88 -14.95
CA CYS A 110 14.00 -1.56 -14.53
C CYS A 110 14.83 -2.03 -15.73
N LEU A 111 14.18 -2.63 -16.74
CA LEU A 111 14.85 -3.09 -17.96
C LEU A 111 15.52 -1.94 -18.70
N LYS A 112 14.86 -0.78 -18.83
CA LYS A 112 15.43 0.43 -19.43
C LYS A 112 16.64 0.98 -18.67
N GLN A 113 16.70 0.75 -17.37
CA GLN A 113 17.84 1.13 -16.53
C GLN A 113 18.93 0.05 -16.49
N GLY A 114 18.80 -1.02 -17.27
CA GLY A 114 19.72 -2.17 -17.24
C GLY A 114 19.66 -2.96 -15.94
N LYS A 115 18.58 -2.80 -15.18
CA LYS A 115 18.34 -3.52 -13.92
C LYS A 115 17.44 -4.72 -14.16
N LYS A 116 17.59 -5.73 -13.33
CA LYS A 116 16.69 -6.88 -13.29
C LYS A 116 15.52 -6.57 -12.37
N TYR A 117 14.30 -6.78 -12.84
CA TYR A 117 13.11 -6.78 -12.01
C TYR A 117 12.69 -8.24 -11.81
N LEU A 118 12.68 -8.69 -10.57
CA LEU A 118 12.28 -10.04 -10.19
C LEU A 118 11.12 -9.96 -9.22
N THR A 119 10.16 -10.86 -9.36
CA THR A 119 9.09 -11.02 -8.37
C THR A 119 9.66 -11.73 -7.13
N LEU A 120 8.91 -11.67 -6.02
CA LEU A 120 9.29 -12.38 -4.80
C LEU A 120 9.41 -13.89 -5.07
N GLU A 121 8.48 -14.46 -5.85
CA GLU A 121 8.46 -15.86 -6.22
C GLU A 121 9.71 -16.24 -7.03
N GLU A 122 10.05 -15.46 -8.04
CA GLU A 122 11.27 -15.66 -8.85
C GLU A 122 12.56 -15.55 -8.03
N GLU A 123 12.58 -14.76 -6.97
CA GLU A 123 13.71 -14.67 -6.05
C GLU A 123 13.74 -15.85 -5.06
N LEU A 124 12.57 -16.25 -4.53
CA LEU A 124 12.47 -17.38 -3.61
C LEU A 124 12.91 -18.70 -4.26
N GLU A 125 12.58 -18.92 -5.54
CA GLU A 125 13.00 -20.11 -6.29
C GLU A 125 14.52 -20.22 -6.42
N LYS A 126 15.25 -19.11 -6.30
CA LYS A 126 16.72 -19.08 -6.39
C LYS A 126 17.41 -19.25 -5.05
N LEU A 127 16.66 -19.14 -3.95
CA LEU A 127 17.22 -19.31 -2.61
C LEU A 127 17.52 -20.80 -2.38
N PRO A 128 18.75 -21.14 -1.98
CA PRO A 128 19.04 -22.52 -1.61
C PRO A 128 18.23 -22.94 -0.38
N ASP A 129 17.75 -24.18 -0.35
CA ASP A 129 16.97 -24.76 0.76
C ASP A 129 17.63 -24.56 2.14
N THR A 130 18.95 -24.42 2.17
CA THR A 130 19.72 -24.14 3.39
C THR A 130 19.43 -22.77 4.00
N LEU A 131 18.90 -21.79 3.25
CA LEU A 131 18.50 -20.49 3.79
C LEU A 131 17.15 -20.53 4.50
N GLN A 132 16.27 -21.48 4.15
CA GLN A 132 15.00 -21.70 4.85
C GLN A 132 15.22 -22.21 6.27
N ALA A 133 16.35 -22.88 6.54
CA ALA A 133 16.70 -23.43 7.86
C ALA A 133 17.53 -22.47 8.74
N ALA A 134 17.96 -21.33 8.24
CA ALA A 134 18.87 -20.44 8.95
C ALA A 134 18.08 -19.47 9.84
N GLY A 135 17.72 -19.88 11.08
CA GLY A 135 17.33 -19.03 12.21
C GLY A 135 16.76 -17.63 11.87
N SER A 136 15.67 -17.58 11.10
CA SER A 136 15.00 -16.33 10.78
C SER A 136 13.89 -16.11 11.82
N ALA A 137 13.75 -14.87 12.27
CA ALA A 137 12.64 -14.45 13.13
C ALA A 137 11.93 -13.26 12.48
N VAL A 138 10.60 -13.27 12.52
CA VAL A 138 9.78 -12.13 12.12
C VAL A 138 9.02 -11.64 13.34
N TYR A 139 9.28 -10.42 13.73
CA TYR A 139 8.59 -9.76 14.83
C TYR A 139 7.44 -8.94 14.29
N MET A 140 6.25 -9.09 14.90
CA MET A 140 5.06 -8.33 14.54
C MET A 140 4.79 -7.26 15.61
N ALA A 141 5.00 -5.99 15.25
CA ALA A 141 4.81 -4.87 16.16
C ALA A 141 3.31 -4.64 16.45
N LYS A 142 2.98 -4.58 17.74
CA LYS A 142 1.64 -4.27 18.27
C LYS A 142 1.73 -3.22 19.37
N CYS A 143 0.80 -2.26 19.38
CA CYS A 143 0.68 -1.26 20.43
C CYS A 143 -0.64 -1.44 21.19
N HIS A 144 -0.67 -1.13 22.48
CA HIS A 144 -1.86 -1.24 23.32
C HIS A 144 -3.02 -0.31 22.90
N VAL A 145 -2.73 0.71 22.09
CA VAL A 145 -3.72 1.65 21.52
C VAL A 145 -4.13 1.31 20.10
N ASP A 146 -3.62 0.21 19.55
CA ASP A 146 -3.97 -0.22 18.21
C ASP A 146 -5.47 -0.54 18.11
N ARG A 147 -6.06 -0.10 17.00
CA ARG A 147 -7.46 -0.44 16.71
C ARG A 147 -7.53 -1.92 16.33
N ALA A 148 -8.59 -2.59 16.81
CA ALA A 148 -8.89 -3.94 16.36
C ALA A 148 -9.03 -3.96 14.83
N LEU A 149 -8.49 -5.00 14.21
CA LEU A 149 -8.72 -5.27 12.80
C LEU A 149 -10.19 -5.68 12.60
N ARG A 150 -10.74 -5.41 11.42
CA ARG A 150 -12.10 -5.84 11.07
C ARG A 150 -12.21 -7.36 10.97
N GLU A 151 -11.13 -8.03 10.65
CA GLU A 151 -11.00 -9.48 10.55
C GLU A 151 -9.90 -9.97 11.48
N ASP A 152 -10.09 -11.16 12.05
CA ASP A 152 -9.05 -11.83 12.82
C ASP A 152 -7.93 -12.27 11.87
N VAL A 153 -6.85 -11.51 11.84
CA VAL A 153 -5.64 -11.90 11.13
C VAL A 153 -4.93 -12.93 11.99
N SER A 154 -4.88 -14.16 11.51
CA SER A 154 -4.14 -15.23 12.17
C SER A 154 -2.65 -14.87 12.25
N VAL A 155 -2.09 -15.03 13.44
CA VAL A 155 -0.62 -14.95 13.64
C VAL A 155 -0.05 -16.24 13.10
N TYR A 156 0.88 -16.15 12.14
CA TYR A 156 1.58 -17.33 11.63
C TYR A 156 2.56 -17.87 12.69
N GLU A 157 2.84 -19.16 12.66
CA GLU A 157 3.75 -19.82 13.62
C GLU A 157 5.18 -19.23 13.62
N TRP A 158 5.59 -18.64 12.49
CA TRP A 158 6.89 -18.00 12.33
C TRP A 158 6.91 -16.53 12.76
N GLU A 159 5.77 -15.96 13.14
CA GLU A 159 5.64 -14.58 13.61
C GLU A 159 5.62 -14.52 15.13
N THR A 160 6.38 -13.57 15.65
CA THR A 160 6.47 -13.34 17.09
C THR A 160 5.94 -11.95 17.41
N PRO A 161 4.77 -11.83 18.08
CA PRO A 161 4.26 -10.54 18.49
C PRO A 161 5.21 -9.84 19.48
N ILE A 162 5.51 -8.55 19.23
CA ILE A 162 6.27 -7.70 20.13
C ILE A 162 5.46 -6.44 20.45
N GLN A 163 5.28 -6.15 21.74
CA GLN A 163 4.64 -4.90 22.15
C GLN A 163 5.62 -3.74 22.05
N VAL A 164 5.23 -2.70 21.31
CA VAL A 164 5.98 -1.44 21.20
C VAL A 164 5.42 -0.38 22.17
N GLY A 165 6.29 0.50 22.64
CA GLY A 165 5.94 1.51 23.65
C GLY A 165 5.51 0.91 24.97
N ALA A 166 5.97 -0.28 25.30
CA ALA A 166 5.58 -0.98 26.51
C ALA A 166 5.95 -0.24 27.79
N ALA A 167 7.00 0.59 27.77
CA ALA A 167 7.38 1.46 28.89
C ALA A 167 6.39 2.60 29.17
N LEU A 168 5.47 2.89 28.25
CA LEU A 168 4.50 3.99 28.35
C LEU A 168 3.13 3.56 28.89
N THR A 169 2.97 2.28 29.27
CA THR A 169 1.69 1.73 29.70
C THR A 169 1.86 0.55 30.64
N ASP A 170 0.92 0.38 31.55
CA ASP A 170 0.81 -0.83 32.38
C ASP A 170 0.06 -1.96 31.66
N ASN A 171 -0.62 -1.67 30.55
CA ASN A 171 -1.32 -2.66 29.77
C ASN A 171 -0.35 -3.50 28.93
N LYS A 172 -0.08 -4.71 29.37
CA LYS A 172 0.83 -5.66 28.71
C LYS A 172 0.01 -6.61 27.81
N ILE A 173 0.23 -6.49 26.49
CA ILE A 173 -0.55 -7.23 25.46
C ILE A 173 0.27 -8.31 24.74
N CYS A 174 1.59 -8.33 24.90
CA CYS A 174 2.48 -9.33 24.33
C CYS A 174 3.46 -9.85 25.38
N GLU A 175 3.90 -11.09 25.20
CA GLU A 175 4.95 -11.69 26.03
C GLU A 175 6.29 -10.99 25.83
N ILE A 176 6.68 -10.78 24.54
CA ILE A 176 7.86 -10.00 24.20
C ILE A 176 7.50 -8.52 24.15
N ARG A 177 8.32 -7.70 24.78
CA ARG A 177 8.10 -6.27 24.90
C ARG A 177 9.39 -5.48 24.68
N ASP A 178 9.26 -4.34 24.04
CA ASP A 178 10.38 -3.46 23.72
C ASP A 178 10.93 -2.66 24.91
N ASP A 179 10.37 -2.83 26.12
CA ASP A 179 10.82 -2.20 27.38
C ASP A 179 11.81 -3.04 28.19
N THR A 180 12.25 -4.18 27.66
CA THR A 180 13.21 -5.07 28.30
C THR A 180 14.61 -4.89 27.72
N GLY A 181 15.66 -5.27 28.48
CA GLY A 181 17.03 -5.17 28.00
C GLY A 181 17.44 -3.74 27.59
N GLU A 182 18.35 -3.63 26.62
CA GLU A 182 18.73 -2.35 26.04
C GLU A 182 17.62 -1.85 25.08
N ASN A 183 16.99 -0.73 25.41
CA ASN A 183 15.80 -0.28 24.72
C ASN A 183 15.63 1.24 24.63
N ILE A 184 14.72 1.66 23.78
CA ILE A 184 14.26 3.05 23.64
C ILE A 184 12.73 3.14 23.71
N SER A 185 12.06 2.22 24.39
CA SER A 185 10.61 2.09 24.47
C SER A 185 9.89 3.37 24.88
N VAL A 186 10.49 4.16 25.78
CA VAL A 186 9.95 5.47 26.21
C VAL A 186 9.85 6.49 25.07
N LYS A 187 10.57 6.28 23.97
CA LYS A 187 10.56 7.15 22.78
C LYS A 187 9.57 6.68 21.72
N ASN A 188 8.68 5.75 22.02
CA ASN A 188 7.77 5.19 21.02
C ASN A 188 6.86 6.25 20.38
N ARG A 189 6.55 7.35 21.06
CA ARG A 189 5.77 8.45 20.48
C ARG A 189 6.45 9.12 19.29
N GLU A 190 7.79 9.09 19.22
CA GLU A 190 8.59 9.67 18.14
C GLU A 190 8.97 8.64 17.08
N TYR A 191 9.22 7.40 17.50
CA TYR A 191 9.82 6.36 16.66
C TYR A 191 8.87 5.23 16.27
N CYS A 192 7.66 5.18 16.84
CA CYS A 192 6.63 4.16 16.53
C CYS A 192 7.22 2.74 16.59
N GLU A 193 7.00 1.93 15.56
CA GLU A 193 7.47 0.55 15.46
C GLU A 193 9.01 0.41 15.46
N LEU A 194 9.73 1.49 15.20
CA LEU A 194 11.20 1.48 15.20
C LEU A 194 11.78 1.23 16.61
N THR A 195 10.99 1.41 17.68
CA THR A 195 11.42 1.02 19.02
C THR A 195 11.58 -0.49 19.15
N ALA A 196 10.72 -1.28 18.46
CA ALA A 196 10.88 -2.73 18.34
C ALA A 196 12.12 -3.09 17.50
N LEU A 197 12.34 -2.40 16.37
CA LEU A 197 13.54 -2.64 15.56
C LEU A 197 14.84 -2.41 16.34
N TYR A 198 14.88 -1.35 17.15
CA TYR A 198 16.01 -1.08 18.05
C TYR A 198 16.17 -2.21 19.08
N TRP A 199 15.07 -2.65 19.70
CA TRP A 199 15.08 -3.74 20.66
C TRP A 199 15.58 -5.06 20.03
N ILE A 200 15.11 -5.40 18.86
CA ILE A 200 15.56 -6.59 18.09
C ILE A 200 17.06 -6.53 17.86
N TRP A 201 17.55 -5.41 17.33
CA TRP A 201 18.99 -5.20 17.08
C TRP A 201 19.85 -5.38 18.32
N LYS A 202 19.35 -4.96 19.48
CA LYS A 202 20.13 -4.99 20.73
C LYS A 202 20.00 -6.29 21.52
N ASN A 203 18.87 -7.00 21.39
CA ASN A 203 18.53 -8.08 22.29
C ASN A 203 18.32 -9.45 21.61
N ASP A 204 18.03 -9.47 20.30
CA ASP A 204 17.90 -10.73 19.56
C ASP A 204 19.25 -11.23 19.08
N ILE A 205 19.88 -12.08 19.89
CA ILE A 205 21.17 -12.68 19.59
C ILE A 205 21.05 -14.06 18.90
N ARG A 206 19.84 -14.59 18.73
CA ARG A 206 19.59 -15.94 18.24
C ARG A 206 19.31 -15.97 16.74
N SER A 207 18.73 -14.91 16.21
CA SER A 207 18.34 -14.87 14.82
C SER A 207 19.49 -14.40 13.92
N ARG A 208 19.74 -15.16 12.86
CA ARG A 208 20.67 -14.75 11.81
C ARG A 208 20.08 -13.63 10.96
N TYR A 209 18.77 -13.73 10.73
CA TYR A 209 17.96 -12.73 10.03
C TYR A 209 16.76 -12.39 10.88
N ALA A 210 16.53 -11.12 11.12
CA ALA A 210 15.35 -10.64 11.82
C ALA A 210 14.59 -9.66 10.94
N GLY A 211 13.28 -9.88 10.82
CA GLY A 211 12.35 -8.97 10.14
C GLY A 211 11.42 -8.31 11.14
N LEU A 212 10.90 -7.15 10.77
CA LEU A 212 9.85 -6.47 11.50
C LEU A 212 8.66 -6.23 10.56
N CYS A 213 7.48 -6.64 10.96
CA CYS A 213 6.24 -6.33 10.26
C CYS A 213 5.27 -5.59 11.18
N HIS A 214 4.28 -4.97 10.58
CA HIS A 214 3.19 -4.33 11.30
C HIS A 214 2.00 -5.31 11.43
N TYR A 215 1.21 -5.19 12.49
CA TYR A 215 0.01 -6.03 12.69
C TYR A 215 -1.06 -5.81 11.61
N ARG A 216 -1.04 -4.68 10.91
CA ARG A 216 -1.84 -4.40 9.72
C ARG A 216 -1.02 -4.69 8.48
N ARG A 217 -1.18 -5.81 7.93
CA ARG A 217 -0.55 -6.26 6.68
C ARG A 217 -1.61 -6.32 5.61
#